data_6c88bb450f9c54ff8296f666ac5cd6c3
#
_entry.id   6c88bb450f9c54ff8296f666ac5cd6c3
#
_cell.length_a   1.000
_cell.length_b   1.000
_cell.length_c   1.000
_cell.angle_alpha   90.00
_cell.angle_beta   90.00
_cell.angle_gamma   90.00
#
_symmetry.space_group_name_H-M   'P 1'
#
loop_
_entity.id
_entity.type
_entity.pdbx_description
1 polymer ?
#
loop_
_entity_poly.entity_id
_entity_poly.type
_entity_poly.pdbx_seq_one_letter_code
_entity_poly.pdbx_strand_id
1 'polypeptide(L)'
;DGKAVALPELIDDGRPVLLNFIYTSCTAICPPMTRIFAEVQDKLGADRARVRIVSVSIDPEEDTPKRLRDYARQFGAAEPWVFLTGSSAASESVQKAFNAYRPDKMGHTPLTFLRRAPGQPWVRLDGLAQAPQILAELRPMLAP
;
A
#
# COMPACT_ATOMS: atom_id res chain seq x y z
N ASP A 1 -3.85 14.55 0.41
CA ASP A 1 -3.92 16.00 0.48
C ASP A 1 -3.91 16.68 -0.90
N GLY A 2 -3.91 15.91 -1.97
CA GLY A 2 -3.93 16.41 -3.34
C GLY A 2 -2.57 16.84 -3.88
N LYS A 3 -1.51 16.65 -3.13
CA LYS A 3 -0.17 17.00 -3.58
C LYS A 3 0.34 15.97 -4.60
N ALA A 4 0.96 16.45 -5.68
CA ALA A 4 1.58 15.57 -6.67
C ALA A 4 2.87 14.98 -6.10
N VAL A 5 3.05 13.66 -6.30
CA VAL A 5 4.25 12.96 -5.86
C VAL A 5 4.75 12.03 -6.96
N ALA A 6 6.06 11.79 -7.00
CA ALA A 6 6.64 10.77 -7.86
C ALA A 6 6.81 9.49 -7.05
N LEU A 7 6.19 8.40 -7.48
CA LEU A 7 6.23 7.14 -6.73
C LEU A 7 7.66 6.64 -6.48
N PRO A 8 8.57 6.63 -7.49
CA PRO A 8 9.95 6.20 -7.22
C PRO A 8 10.63 6.98 -6.11
N GLU A 9 10.47 8.29 -6.08
CA GLU A 9 11.05 9.13 -5.03
C GLU A 9 10.45 8.80 -3.66
N LEU A 10 9.15 8.55 -3.61
CA LEU A 10 8.44 8.24 -2.38
C LEU A 10 8.90 6.91 -1.77
N ILE A 11 9.11 5.89 -2.58
CA ILE A 11 9.49 4.56 -2.10
C ILE A 11 10.99 4.34 -2.02
N ASP A 12 11.81 5.25 -2.58
CA ASP A 12 13.26 5.11 -2.60
C ASP A 12 13.95 6.02 -1.59
N ASP A 13 13.32 6.27 -0.46
CA ASP A 13 13.88 7.11 0.60
C ASP A 13 14.75 6.35 1.61
N GLY A 14 15.06 5.09 1.31
CA GLY A 14 15.91 4.25 2.16
C GLY A 14 15.18 3.38 3.15
N ARG A 15 13.90 3.65 3.38
CA ARG A 15 13.10 2.84 4.33
C ARG A 15 12.56 1.57 3.67
N PRO A 16 12.34 0.50 4.46
CA PRO A 16 11.52 -0.61 3.98
C PRO A 16 10.13 -0.13 3.56
N VAL A 17 9.59 -0.74 2.52
CA VAL A 17 8.29 -0.38 1.95
C VAL A 17 7.33 -1.54 2.11
N LEU A 18 6.11 -1.23 2.55
CA LEU A 18 4.97 -2.14 2.57
C LEU A 18 3.92 -1.51 1.66
N LEU A 19 3.50 -2.24 0.61
CA LEU A 19 2.66 -1.68 -0.44
C LEU A 19 1.50 -2.62 -0.80
N ASN A 20 0.32 -2.04 -1.05
CA ASN A 20 -0.80 -2.76 -1.62
C ASN A 20 -1.55 -1.89 -2.63
N PHE A 21 -2.50 -2.50 -3.32
CA PHE A 21 -3.40 -1.85 -4.27
C PHE A 21 -4.83 -1.97 -3.77
N ILE A 22 -5.56 -0.86 -3.82
CA ILE A 22 -6.92 -0.77 -3.27
C ILE A 22 -7.83 0.04 -4.19
N TYR A 23 -9.14 0.00 -3.94
CA TYR A 23 -10.09 1.02 -4.38
C TYR A 23 -11.18 1.18 -3.32
N THR A 24 -11.60 2.43 -3.07
CA THR A 24 -12.45 2.74 -1.91
C THR A 24 -13.87 2.18 -2.04
N SER A 25 -14.35 1.95 -3.25
CA SER A 25 -15.69 1.36 -3.46
C SER A 25 -15.70 -0.16 -3.34
N CYS A 26 -14.54 -0.79 -3.14
CA CYS A 26 -14.44 -2.22 -2.88
C CYS A 26 -15.03 -2.53 -1.50
N THR A 27 -15.96 -3.51 -1.44
CA THR A 27 -16.61 -3.88 -0.19
C THR A 27 -16.23 -5.27 0.31
N ALA A 28 -15.47 -6.03 -0.48
CA ALA A 28 -15.14 -7.43 -0.16
C ALA A 28 -13.69 -7.61 0.32
N ILE A 29 -12.71 -7.17 -0.46
CA ILE A 29 -11.28 -7.48 -0.22
C ILE A 29 -10.52 -6.31 0.39
N CYS A 30 -10.76 -5.09 -0.11
CA CYS A 30 -9.95 -3.94 0.31
C CYS A 30 -10.15 -3.54 1.77
N PRO A 31 -11.39 -3.53 2.34
CA PRO A 31 -11.52 -3.24 3.76
C PRO A 31 -10.75 -4.21 4.66
N PRO A 32 -10.80 -5.54 4.46
CA PRO A 32 -9.95 -6.45 5.23
C PRO A 32 -8.46 -6.19 5.05
N MET A 33 -7.98 -5.93 3.83
CA MET A 33 -6.58 -5.63 3.57
C MET A 33 -6.15 -4.36 4.30
N THR A 34 -6.97 -3.32 4.25
CA THR A 34 -6.67 -2.05 4.89
C THR A 34 -6.66 -2.20 6.41
N ARG A 35 -7.58 -2.98 6.98
CA ARG A 35 -7.56 -3.29 8.42
C ARG A 35 -6.30 -4.03 8.82
N ILE A 36 -5.85 -4.97 7.99
CA ILE A 36 -4.61 -5.70 8.24
C ILE A 36 -3.42 -4.74 8.26
N PHE A 37 -3.36 -3.81 7.30
CA PHE A 37 -2.30 -2.80 7.28
C PHE A 37 -2.38 -1.88 8.51
N ALA A 38 -3.57 -1.51 8.94
CA ALA A 38 -3.76 -0.72 10.16
C ALA A 38 -3.27 -1.50 11.39
N GLU A 39 -3.53 -2.79 11.45
CA GLU A 39 -3.02 -3.65 12.52
C GLU A 39 -1.49 -3.73 12.50
N VAL A 40 -0.89 -3.84 11.32
CA VAL A 40 0.57 -3.81 11.17
C VAL A 40 1.12 -2.48 11.68
N GLN A 41 0.50 -1.37 11.29
CA GLN A 41 0.88 -0.04 11.74
C GLN A 41 0.88 0.04 13.27
N ASP A 42 -0.18 -0.44 13.90
CA ASP A 42 -0.32 -0.41 15.36
C ASP A 42 0.73 -1.28 16.04
N LYS A 43 0.98 -2.46 15.52
CA LYS A 43 1.95 -3.39 16.09
C LYS A 43 3.39 -2.95 15.90
N LEU A 44 3.67 -2.14 14.89
CA LEU A 44 5.01 -1.55 14.72
C LEU A 44 5.30 -0.52 15.82
N GLY A 45 4.28 0.14 16.37
CA GLY A 45 4.46 1.10 17.43
C GLY A 45 5.45 2.20 17.03
N ALA A 46 6.52 2.36 17.78
CA ALA A 46 7.55 3.36 17.52
C ALA A 46 8.30 3.10 16.21
N ASP A 47 8.35 1.84 15.74
CA ASP A 47 9.06 1.49 14.52
C ASP A 47 8.30 1.89 13.25
N ARG A 48 7.06 2.32 13.36
CA ARG A 48 6.27 2.69 12.16
C ARG A 48 6.92 3.83 11.37
N ALA A 49 7.63 4.72 12.02
CA ALA A 49 8.34 5.81 11.34
C ALA A 49 9.49 5.31 10.46
N ARG A 50 9.94 4.09 10.67
CA ARG A 50 11.02 3.46 9.93
C ARG A 50 10.54 2.70 8.70
N VAL A 51 9.23 2.69 8.45
CA VAL A 51 8.60 1.97 7.35
C VAL A 51 7.77 2.93 6.51
N ARG A 52 7.85 2.81 5.20
CA ARG A 52 6.96 3.52 4.28
C ARG A 52 5.80 2.59 3.92
N ILE A 53 4.60 2.91 4.34
CA ILE A 53 3.40 2.15 3.98
C ILE A 53 2.68 2.90 2.86
N VAL A 54 2.38 2.20 1.77
CA VAL A 54 1.81 2.81 0.57
C VAL A 54 0.60 2.00 0.10
N SER A 55 -0.52 2.66 -0.08
CA SER A 55 -1.71 2.07 -0.72
C SER A 55 -1.98 2.85 -2.00
N VAL A 56 -2.00 2.15 -3.13
CA VAL A 56 -2.16 2.75 -4.46
C VAL A 56 -3.56 2.43 -4.97
N SER A 57 -4.29 3.48 -5.39
CA SER A 57 -5.62 3.31 -5.97
C SER A 57 -5.53 2.67 -7.35
N ILE A 58 -6.39 1.67 -7.60
CA ILE A 58 -6.58 1.08 -8.93
C ILE A 58 -7.79 1.66 -9.65
N ASP A 59 -8.49 2.62 -9.03
CA ASP A 59 -9.70 3.23 -9.57
C ASP A 59 -9.65 4.76 -9.37
N PRO A 60 -8.65 5.43 -10.01
CA PRO A 60 -8.44 6.86 -9.76
C PRO A 60 -9.60 7.75 -10.21
N GLU A 61 -10.51 7.27 -11.08
CA GLU A 61 -11.67 8.02 -11.47
C GLU A 61 -12.63 8.27 -10.30
N GLU A 62 -12.76 7.27 -9.41
CA GLU A 62 -13.59 7.34 -8.20
C GLU A 62 -12.78 7.79 -6.98
N ASP A 63 -11.53 7.40 -6.89
CA ASP A 63 -10.67 7.63 -5.73
C ASP A 63 -9.95 8.97 -5.82
N THR A 64 -10.69 10.04 -5.54
CA THR A 64 -10.11 11.38 -5.44
C THR A 64 -9.26 11.51 -4.18
N PRO A 65 -8.37 12.51 -4.08
CA PRO A 65 -7.62 12.75 -2.84
C PRO A 65 -8.52 12.89 -1.60
N LYS A 66 -9.68 13.54 -1.74
CA LYS A 66 -10.62 13.68 -0.64
C LYS A 66 -11.17 12.32 -0.20
N ARG A 67 -11.54 11.49 -1.16
CA ARG A 67 -12.11 10.18 -0.90
C ARG A 67 -11.10 9.26 -0.21
N LEU A 68 -9.85 9.29 -0.67
CA LEU A 68 -8.76 8.54 -0.04
C LEU A 68 -8.46 9.05 1.37
N ARG A 69 -8.53 10.35 1.58
CA ARG A 69 -8.32 10.95 2.90
C ARG A 69 -9.39 10.48 3.89
N ASP A 70 -10.65 10.47 3.46
CA ASP A 70 -11.76 10.00 4.29
C ASP A 70 -11.63 8.51 4.60
N TYR A 71 -11.24 7.73 3.60
CA TYR A 71 -10.99 6.30 3.74
C TYR A 71 -9.85 6.03 4.75
N ALA A 72 -8.75 6.76 4.62
CA ALA A 72 -7.62 6.65 5.54
C ALA A 72 -8.04 6.92 6.98
N ARG A 73 -8.84 7.95 7.21
CA ARG A 73 -9.37 8.28 8.55
C ARG A 73 -10.24 7.16 9.10
N GLN A 74 -11.07 6.57 8.25
CA GLN A 74 -11.96 5.49 8.65
C GLN A 74 -11.17 4.31 9.23
N PHE A 75 -9.99 4.04 8.71
CA PHE A 75 -9.16 2.93 9.15
C PHE A 75 -8.04 3.32 10.12
N GLY A 76 -8.00 4.58 10.53
CA GLY A 76 -6.99 5.04 11.49
C GLY A 76 -5.58 5.12 10.92
N ALA A 77 -5.45 5.29 9.61
CA ALA A 77 -4.14 5.42 8.97
C ALA A 77 -3.47 6.73 9.41
N ALA A 78 -2.19 6.63 9.78
CA ALA A 78 -1.39 7.77 10.23
C ALA A 78 -0.04 7.77 9.50
N GLU A 79 0.62 8.92 9.47
CA GLU A 79 1.96 9.03 8.91
C GLU A 79 2.87 7.92 9.45
N PRO A 80 3.72 7.28 8.66
CA PRO A 80 4.04 7.60 7.27
C PRO A 80 3.27 6.78 6.21
N TRP A 81 2.09 6.31 6.53
CA TRP A 81 1.23 5.60 5.58
C TRP A 81 0.58 6.61 4.63
N VAL A 82 0.79 6.43 3.32
CA VAL A 82 0.26 7.31 2.28
C VAL A 82 -0.67 6.55 1.34
N PHE A 83 -1.68 7.26 0.86
CA PHE A 83 -2.62 6.75 -0.12
C PHE A 83 -2.45 7.56 -1.40
N LEU A 84 -2.25 6.87 -2.52
CA LEU A 84 -1.93 7.50 -3.80
C LEU A 84 -3.02 7.28 -4.83
N THR A 85 -3.30 8.31 -5.60
CA THR A 85 -4.15 8.26 -6.78
C THR A 85 -3.49 9.10 -7.87
N GLY A 86 -4.09 9.12 -9.06
CA GLY A 86 -3.54 9.87 -10.17
C GLY A 86 -4.38 9.69 -11.41
N SER A 87 -3.75 9.69 -12.60
CA SER A 87 -4.44 9.35 -13.83
C SER A 87 -4.64 7.85 -13.94
N SER A 88 -5.63 7.44 -14.75
CA SER A 88 -5.84 6.02 -15.04
C SER A 88 -4.59 5.39 -15.65
N ALA A 89 -3.92 6.10 -16.55
CA ALA A 89 -2.69 5.61 -17.18
C ALA A 89 -1.57 5.40 -16.17
N ALA A 90 -1.40 6.33 -15.22
CA ALA A 90 -0.38 6.23 -14.19
C ALA A 90 -0.66 5.05 -13.25
N SER A 91 -1.91 4.87 -12.83
CA SER A 91 -2.31 3.76 -11.98
C SER A 91 -2.07 2.41 -12.65
N GLU A 92 -2.49 2.29 -13.92
CA GLU A 92 -2.28 1.08 -14.70
C GLU A 92 -0.80 0.75 -14.85
N SER A 93 0.02 1.76 -15.10
CA SER A 93 1.46 1.62 -15.24
C SER A 93 2.10 1.04 -13.98
N VAL A 94 1.72 1.56 -12.81
CA VAL A 94 2.22 1.07 -11.53
C VAL A 94 1.77 -0.36 -11.29
N GLN A 95 0.50 -0.66 -11.55
CA GLN A 95 -0.03 -2.02 -11.39
C GLN A 95 0.71 -3.02 -12.27
N LYS A 96 0.99 -2.66 -13.51
CA LYS A 96 1.74 -3.52 -14.44
C LYS A 96 3.17 -3.73 -13.98
N ALA A 97 3.80 -2.70 -13.44
CA ALA A 97 5.18 -2.79 -12.92
C ALA A 97 5.28 -3.82 -11.79
N PHE A 98 4.21 -3.99 -11.00
CA PHE A 98 4.14 -4.99 -9.93
C PHE A 98 3.50 -6.30 -10.37
N ASN A 99 3.17 -6.44 -11.67
CA ASN A 99 2.45 -7.60 -12.21
C ASN A 99 1.13 -7.85 -11.48
N ALA A 100 0.45 -6.77 -11.14
CA ALA A 100 -0.80 -6.78 -10.37
C ALA A 100 -2.00 -6.27 -11.16
N TYR A 101 -1.79 -5.87 -12.42
CA TYR A 101 -2.86 -5.28 -13.22
C TYR A 101 -3.92 -6.31 -13.60
N ARG A 102 -5.19 -5.92 -13.41
CA ARG A 102 -6.36 -6.66 -13.89
C ARG A 102 -7.26 -5.65 -14.61
N PRO A 103 -7.68 -5.93 -15.86
CA PRO A 103 -8.53 -4.99 -16.62
C PRO A 103 -9.83 -4.65 -15.92
N ASP A 104 -10.42 -5.61 -15.22
CA ASP A 104 -11.64 -5.42 -14.45
C ASP A 104 -11.28 -5.30 -12.96
N LYS A 105 -11.61 -4.15 -12.34
CA LYS A 105 -11.34 -3.95 -10.90
C LYS A 105 -12.06 -4.97 -10.02
N MET A 106 -13.16 -5.54 -10.51
CA MET A 106 -13.86 -6.61 -9.77
C MET A 106 -13.03 -7.89 -9.71
N GLY A 107 -12.05 -8.04 -10.59
CA GLY A 107 -11.08 -9.13 -10.55
C GLY A 107 -9.86 -8.84 -9.71
N HIS A 108 -9.86 -7.74 -8.94
CA HIS A 108 -8.76 -7.37 -8.07
C HIS A 108 -8.49 -8.47 -7.05
N THR A 109 -7.24 -8.90 -6.97
CA THR A 109 -6.81 -9.94 -6.04
C THR A 109 -6.00 -9.33 -4.90
N PRO A 110 -6.09 -9.90 -3.68
CA PRO A 110 -5.30 -9.39 -2.57
C PRO A 110 -3.82 -9.74 -2.77
N LEU A 111 -2.98 -8.73 -2.81
CA LEU A 111 -1.53 -8.85 -2.94
C LEU A 111 -0.86 -7.87 -2.00
N THR A 112 0.18 -8.34 -1.33
CA THR A 112 1.01 -7.51 -0.45
C THR A 112 2.44 -7.56 -0.94
N PHE A 113 3.09 -6.40 -1.00
CA PHE A 113 4.46 -6.27 -1.47
C PHE A 113 5.33 -5.63 -0.41
N LEU A 114 6.53 -6.18 -0.21
CA LEU A 114 7.52 -5.63 0.73
C LEU A 114 8.87 -5.53 0.05
N ARG A 115 9.63 -4.49 0.38
CA ARG A 115 11.00 -4.32 -0.10
C ARG A 115 11.83 -3.68 1.00
N ARG A 116 13.02 -4.23 1.24
CA ARG A 116 13.90 -3.75 2.31
C ARG A 116 14.46 -2.35 2.04
N ALA A 117 14.90 -2.11 0.80
CA ALA A 117 15.57 -0.87 0.43
C ALA A 117 15.58 -0.72 -1.09
N PRO A 118 15.88 0.49 -1.62
CA PRO A 118 16.03 0.67 -3.05
C PRO A 118 17.05 -0.31 -3.62
N GLY A 119 16.72 -0.89 -4.78
CA GLY A 119 17.57 -1.87 -5.45
C GLY A 119 17.46 -3.29 -4.94
N GLN A 120 16.79 -3.50 -3.82
CA GLN A 120 16.56 -4.86 -3.30
C GLN A 120 15.31 -5.48 -3.94
N PRO A 121 15.24 -6.82 -4.02
CA PRO A 121 14.06 -7.45 -4.60
C PRO A 121 12.81 -7.26 -3.75
N TRP A 122 11.67 -7.24 -4.44
CA TRP A 122 10.36 -7.21 -3.78
C TRP A 122 9.97 -8.61 -3.33
N VAL A 123 9.38 -8.69 -2.14
CA VAL A 123 8.71 -9.90 -1.65
C VAL A 123 7.23 -9.74 -1.95
N ARG A 124 6.62 -10.72 -2.59
CA ARG A 124 5.20 -10.75 -2.92
C ARG A 124 4.50 -11.79 -2.06
N LEU A 125 3.46 -11.37 -1.34
CA LEU A 125 2.59 -12.26 -0.59
C LEU A 125 1.25 -12.35 -1.30
N ASP A 126 0.94 -13.52 -1.83
CA ASP A 126 -0.33 -13.75 -2.50
C ASP A 126 -1.43 -14.05 -1.48
N GLY A 127 -2.65 -13.65 -1.83
CA GLY A 127 -3.79 -13.84 -0.96
C GLY A 127 -3.88 -12.79 0.13
N LEU A 128 -4.82 -12.99 1.06
CA LEU A 128 -5.06 -12.04 2.14
C LEU A 128 -4.09 -12.34 3.30
N ALA A 129 -2.85 -11.87 3.15
CA ALA A 129 -1.82 -12.05 4.17
C ALA A 129 -2.22 -11.36 5.47
N GLN A 130 -2.13 -12.07 6.59
CA GLN A 130 -2.48 -11.54 7.90
C GLN A 130 -1.33 -10.76 8.52
N ALA A 131 -1.63 -9.91 9.52
CA ALA A 131 -0.63 -9.06 10.15
C ALA A 131 0.58 -9.83 10.70
N PRO A 132 0.45 -10.97 11.39
CA PRO A 132 1.64 -11.72 11.82
C PRO A 132 2.54 -12.17 10.68
N GLN A 133 1.95 -12.57 9.55
CA GLN A 133 2.70 -12.99 8.37
C GLN A 133 3.48 -11.82 7.77
N ILE A 134 2.82 -10.66 7.65
CA ILE A 134 3.46 -9.45 7.13
C ILE A 134 4.58 -9.00 8.06
N LEU A 135 4.34 -9.00 9.36
CA LEU A 135 5.34 -8.60 10.36
C LEU A 135 6.52 -9.55 10.38
N ALA A 136 6.31 -10.85 10.14
CA ALA A 136 7.41 -11.82 10.06
C ALA A 136 8.37 -11.49 8.92
N GLU A 137 7.86 -10.95 7.81
CA GLU A 137 8.70 -10.51 6.69
C GLU A 137 9.30 -9.12 6.94
N LEU A 138 8.54 -8.22 7.57
CA LEU A 138 8.92 -6.82 7.71
C LEU A 138 9.94 -6.57 8.81
N ARG A 139 9.81 -7.22 9.97
CA ARG A 139 10.71 -6.96 11.10
C ARG A 139 12.19 -7.23 10.79
N PRO A 140 12.57 -8.32 10.07
CA PRO A 140 13.97 -8.48 9.67
C PRO A 140 14.49 -7.36 8.78
N MET A 141 13.60 -6.71 8.02
CA MET A 141 13.98 -5.58 7.15
C MET A 141 14.34 -4.33 7.96
N LEU A 142 13.90 -4.26 9.21
CA LEU A 142 14.19 -3.14 10.12
C LEU A 142 15.53 -3.34 10.85
N ALA A 143 16.09 -4.52 10.79
CA ALA A 143 17.39 -4.80 11.43
C ALA A 143 18.50 -4.02 10.74
N PRO A 144 19.51 -3.53 11.49
CA PRO A 144 20.64 -2.78 10.94
C PRO A 144 21.46 -3.63 9.95
#